data_ade0de00cb5ebe0648a4b373e4923f39
#
_entry.id   ade0de00cb5ebe0648a4b373e4923f39
#
_cell.length_a   1.000
_cell.length_b   1.000
_cell.length_c   1.000
_cell.angle_alpha   90.00
_cell.angle_beta   90.00
_cell.angle_gamma   90.00
#
_symmetry.space_group_name_H-M   'P 1'
#
loop_
_entity.id
_entity.type
_entity.pdbx_description
1 polymer ?
#
loop_
_entity_poly.entity_id
_entity_poly.type
_entity_poly.pdbx_seq_one_letter_code
_entity_poly.pdbx_strand_id
1 'polypeptide(L)'
;MNYHLKTYIKKASLLGMLTVITACQQPKEEATEPFDMNSFFPLMAWDDVRDESTIQKMSECGINSIAFVPPTLLDACQKYGMKAIVFDQGVTPEWDKPFKADVANKRLGELIEKYNDHPAVYGYHLKDEPYIAEYGELGKSVEFVKQHAPGKWPYINLFPNYGFPDTGEWYAESGAGDWYKSEYLQRFVDECKGLVLSYDNYSLIGEDGFSDNYWTNLWDVRLASLRNNLPFHTIVLSVGFHGCRIPTTADLSIQVFGALAYGARGIGYWKFVSEVLTLCDAPELGDLRGAPLDEFGEPPAMYPLLKNLNYRISNMIPVLLKLRSDDVYHIGEIPEKHHGVTEQNIIQGIKDGGKFVVGEFTHTEDGSRWVMVVNKDLKSSALFQPLYNKEYASVQFLCMKTGKLKLLEPWYALAPGHGVLLRLE
;
A
#
# COMPACT_ATOMS: atom_id res chain seq x y z
N MET A 1 -85.78 19.36 -50.07
CA MET A 1 -86.77 20.28 -49.48
C MET A 1 -86.14 20.84 -48.19
N ASN A 2 -85.85 22.10 -48.25
CA ASN A 2 -85.76 23.06 -47.14
C ASN A 2 -84.83 22.74 -45.91
N TYR A 3 -84.14 23.60 -45.28
CA TYR A 3 -83.73 25.03 -45.40
C TYR A 3 -82.59 25.28 -44.45
N HIS A 4 -81.68 26.16 -44.86
CA HIS A 4 -80.76 27.02 -44.13
C HIS A 4 -80.93 27.18 -42.64
N LEU A 5 -79.76 27.27 -41.90
CA LEU A 5 -79.44 28.56 -41.28
C LEU A 5 -77.90 28.63 -40.94
N LYS A 6 -77.32 29.70 -41.47
CA LYS A 6 -75.94 30.16 -41.08
C LYS A 6 -76.00 30.87 -39.73
N THR A 7 -75.03 30.62 -38.89
CA THR A 7 -74.74 31.59 -37.83
C THR A 7 -73.18 31.76 -37.66
N TYR A 8 -72.73 32.96 -37.90
CA TYR A 8 -71.39 33.44 -37.71
C TYR A 8 -71.09 33.56 -36.20
N ILE A 9 -69.96 33.00 -35.75
CA ILE A 9 -69.39 33.41 -34.47
C ILE A 9 -67.94 33.82 -34.71
N LYS A 10 -67.63 35.02 -34.24
CA LYS A 10 -66.39 35.81 -34.36
C LYS A 10 -65.21 35.07 -33.74
N LYS A 11 -64.08 35.07 -34.44
CA LYS A 11 -62.74 34.76 -33.88
C LYS A 11 -62.32 35.83 -32.90
N ALA A 12 -62.13 35.48 -31.64
CA ALA A 12 -61.35 36.28 -30.69
C ALA A 12 -59.96 35.61 -30.57
N SER A 13 -58.97 36.31 -31.04
CA SER A 13 -57.56 35.92 -30.88
C SER A 13 -57.11 36.16 -29.45
N LEU A 14 -56.85 35.10 -28.70
CA LEU A 14 -56.17 35.19 -27.41
C LEU A 14 -54.71 34.87 -27.62
N LEU A 15 -53.84 35.89 -27.61
CA LEU A 15 -52.39 35.74 -27.62
C LEU A 15 -51.97 35.33 -26.21
N GLY A 16 -51.75 34.02 -26.01
CA GLY A 16 -51.18 33.50 -24.79
C GLY A 16 -49.66 33.63 -24.87
N MET A 17 -49.09 34.55 -24.08
CA MET A 17 -47.66 34.65 -23.83
C MET A 17 -47.20 33.40 -23.04
N LEU A 18 -46.53 32.44 -23.72
CA LEU A 18 -45.84 31.32 -23.07
C LEU A 18 -44.53 31.87 -22.50
N THR A 19 -44.50 32.18 -21.20
CA THR A 19 -43.25 32.43 -20.44
C THR A 19 -42.57 31.09 -20.28
N VAL A 20 -41.50 30.81 -21.06
CA VAL A 20 -40.61 29.71 -20.85
C VAL A 20 -39.74 30.06 -19.64
N ILE A 21 -40.09 29.50 -18.49
CA ILE A 21 -39.20 29.51 -17.31
C ILE A 21 -38.11 28.48 -17.60
N THR A 22 -36.98 28.96 -18.10
CA THR A 22 -35.75 28.17 -18.13
C THR A 22 -35.28 28.02 -16.68
N ALA A 23 -35.67 26.93 -16.04
CA ALA A 23 -35.05 26.51 -14.80
C ALA A 23 -33.58 26.21 -15.11
N CYS A 24 -32.67 27.07 -14.73
CA CYS A 24 -31.26 26.72 -14.59
C CYS A 24 -31.20 25.55 -13.60
N GLN A 25 -31.13 24.33 -14.11
CA GLN A 25 -30.66 23.21 -13.31
C GLN A 25 -29.19 23.54 -12.97
N GLN A 26 -28.94 23.87 -11.70
CA GLN A 26 -27.59 23.82 -11.17
C GLN A 26 -27.06 22.41 -11.47
N PRO A 27 -25.80 22.29 -11.96
CA PRO A 27 -25.17 20.97 -12.06
C PRO A 27 -25.29 20.32 -10.70
N LYS A 28 -25.88 19.12 -10.63
CA LYS A 28 -25.71 18.27 -9.46
C LYS A 28 -24.20 18.13 -9.28
N GLU A 29 -23.67 18.63 -8.17
CA GLU A 29 -22.38 18.19 -7.67
C GLU A 29 -22.47 16.66 -7.65
N GLU A 30 -21.81 16.01 -8.58
CA GLU A 30 -21.53 14.57 -8.48
C GLU A 30 -20.73 14.44 -7.19
N ALA A 31 -21.33 13.82 -6.19
CA ALA A 31 -20.66 13.48 -4.96
C ALA A 31 -19.46 12.63 -5.35
N THR A 32 -18.27 13.21 -5.28
CA THR A 32 -17.01 12.51 -5.56
C THR A 32 -16.87 11.40 -4.53
N GLU A 33 -16.67 10.18 -5.02
CA GLU A 33 -16.49 9.00 -4.18
C GLU A 33 -15.34 9.23 -3.19
N PRO A 34 -15.49 8.80 -1.92
CA PRO A 34 -14.41 8.92 -0.94
C PRO A 34 -13.22 8.05 -1.35
N PHE A 35 -12.03 8.39 -0.86
CA PHE A 35 -10.83 7.58 -1.08
C PHE A 35 -11.04 6.15 -0.58
N ASP A 36 -10.82 5.17 -1.47
CA ASP A 36 -11.02 3.76 -1.18
C ASP A 36 -9.81 2.91 -1.58
N MET A 37 -9.05 2.47 -0.58
CA MET A 37 -7.96 1.50 -0.76
C MET A 37 -8.44 0.08 -1.05
N ASN A 38 -9.73 -0.23 -0.92
CA ASN A 38 -10.24 -1.56 -1.25
C ASN A 38 -10.41 -1.76 -2.77
N SER A 39 -10.42 -0.69 -3.55
CA SER A 39 -10.50 -0.73 -5.01
C SER A 39 -9.14 -0.83 -5.71
N PHE A 40 -8.04 -0.51 -5.02
CA PHE A 40 -6.70 -0.48 -5.60
C PHE A 40 -5.65 -0.97 -4.60
N PHE A 41 -4.78 -1.89 -5.04
CA PHE A 41 -3.66 -2.40 -4.25
C PHE A 41 -2.36 -1.82 -4.81
N PRO A 42 -1.72 -0.86 -4.12
CA PRO A 42 -0.46 -0.29 -4.58
C PRO A 42 0.67 -1.33 -4.55
N LEU A 43 1.34 -1.50 -5.67
CA LEU A 43 2.71 -1.98 -5.78
C LEU A 43 3.53 -0.74 -6.15
N MET A 44 4.09 -0.07 -5.16
CA MET A 44 4.57 1.29 -5.26
C MET A 44 6.09 1.36 -5.34
N ALA A 45 6.63 2.11 -6.29
CA ALA A 45 8.01 2.57 -6.16
C ALA A 45 8.05 3.73 -5.15
N TRP A 46 8.72 3.48 -4.02
CA TRP A 46 9.05 4.51 -3.04
C TRP A 46 10.37 5.16 -3.48
N ASP A 47 10.27 5.96 -4.52
CA ASP A 47 11.41 6.63 -5.16
C ASP A 47 10.95 7.85 -5.93
N ASP A 48 11.86 8.81 -6.15
CA ASP A 48 11.62 9.91 -7.07
C ASP A 48 11.80 9.46 -8.53
N VAL A 49 11.10 10.13 -9.43
CA VAL A 49 11.25 9.90 -10.86
C VAL A 49 11.65 11.18 -11.57
N ARG A 50 12.64 11.07 -12.45
CA ARG A 50 13.22 12.21 -13.16
C ARG A 50 12.90 12.20 -14.64
N ASP A 51 12.48 11.06 -15.18
CA ASP A 51 12.23 10.91 -16.62
C ASP A 51 11.19 9.81 -16.92
N GLU A 52 10.69 9.88 -18.15
CA GLU A 52 9.68 8.94 -18.67
C GLU A 52 10.22 7.51 -18.83
N SER A 53 11.52 7.33 -19.13
CA SER A 53 12.13 6.00 -19.30
C SER A 53 12.11 5.20 -18.01
N THR A 54 12.40 5.86 -16.89
CA THR A 54 12.30 5.25 -15.54
C THR A 54 10.87 4.82 -15.22
N ILE A 55 9.86 5.66 -15.51
CA ILE A 55 8.45 5.33 -15.34
C ILE A 55 8.06 4.09 -16.19
N GLN A 56 8.51 4.04 -17.43
CA GLN A 56 8.29 2.89 -18.30
C GLN A 56 8.87 1.61 -17.69
N LYS A 57 10.12 1.63 -17.23
CA LYS A 57 10.79 0.47 -16.61
C LYS A 57 10.11 0.07 -15.30
N MET A 58 9.63 1.01 -14.48
CA MET A 58 8.81 0.72 -13.30
C MET A 58 7.53 -0.02 -13.68
N SER A 59 6.78 0.46 -14.66
CA SER A 59 5.56 -0.20 -15.16
C SER A 59 5.85 -1.61 -15.69
N GLU A 60 6.90 -1.78 -16.51
CA GLU A 60 7.33 -3.08 -17.01
C GLU A 60 7.78 -4.06 -15.90
N CYS A 61 8.23 -3.52 -14.77
CA CYS A 61 8.57 -4.28 -13.56
C CYS A 61 7.33 -4.70 -12.74
N GLY A 62 6.14 -4.34 -13.18
CA GLY A 62 4.89 -4.63 -12.48
C GLY A 62 4.57 -3.68 -11.32
N ILE A 63 5.28 -2.55 -11.22
CA ILE A 63 4.91 -1.43 -10.36
C ILE A 63 3.68 -0.75 -10.97
N ASN A 64 2.74 -0.32 -10.13
CA ASN A 64 1.50 0.32 -10.56
C ASN A 64 1.28 1.71 -9.96
N SER A 65 2.17 2.15 -9.07
CA SER A 65 2.12 3.46 -8.44
C SER A 65 3.51 3.97 -8.05
N ILE A 66 3.66 5.28 -7.94
CA ILE A 66 4.93 5.95 -7.62
C ILE A 66 4.68 7.02 -6.54
N ALA A 67 5.54 7.07 -5.52
CA ALA A 67 5.38 7.92 -4.35
C ALA A 67 5.78 9.40 -4.57
N PHE A 68 6.75 9.68 -5.44
CA PHE A 68 7.33 11.02 -5.60
C PHE A 68 7.29 11.43 -7.07
N VAL A 69 6.10 11.83 -7.55
CA VAL A 69 5.91 12.21 -8.95
C VAL A 69 5.82 13.73 -9.10
N PRO A 70 6.80 14.39 -9.73
CA PRO A 70 6.65 15.80 -10.06
C PRO A 70 5.51 16.00 -11.06
N PRO A 71 4.74 17.10 -10.98
CA PRO A 71 3.58 17.33 -11.85
C PRO A 71 3.90 17.27 -13.36
N THR A 72 5.14 17.53 -13.75
CA THR A 72 5.61 17.48 -15.14
C THR A 72 5.64 16.08 -15.76
N LEU A 73 5.57 15.02 -14.93
CA LEU A 73 5.63 13.62 -15.37
C LEU A 73 4.28 12.89 -15.25
N LEU A 74 3.19 13.59 -14.95
CA LEU A 74 1.86 12.99 -14.83
C LEU A 74 1.37 12.36 -16.15
N ASP A 75 1.63 13.00 -17.29
CA ASP A 75 1.30 12.46 -18.62
C ASP A 75 2.04 11.14 -18.90
N ALA A 76 3.30 11.06 -18.49
CA ALA A 76 4.09 9.82 -18.58
C ALA A 76 3.50 8.73 -17.67
N CYS A 77 3.12 9.07 -16.44
CA CYS A 77 2.42 8.12 -15.56
C CYS A 77 1.13 7.60 -16.20
N GLN A 78 0.31 8.48 -16.77
CA GLN A 78 -0.91 8.09 -17.48
C GLN A 78 -0.62 7.17 -18.67
N LYS A 79 0.37 7.52 -19.49
CA LYS A 79 0.79 6.75 -20.66
C LYS A 79 1.14 5.29 -20.32
N TYR A 80 1.78 5.06 -19.18
CA TYR A 80 2.18 3.72 -18.73
C TYR A 80 1.23 3.10 -17.69
N GLY A 81 0.04 3.69 -17.48
CA GLY A 81 -0.99 3.15 -16.59
C GLY A 81 -0.63 3.20 -15.09
N MET A 82 0.28 4.12 -14.71
CA MET A 82 0.75 4.30 -13.35
C MET A 82 -0.12 5.29 -12.57
N LYS A 83 -0.34 5.00 -11.29
CA LYS A 83 -0.91 5.96 -10.34
C LYS A 83 0.21 6.79 -9.72
N ALA A 84 -0.03 8.09 -9.58
CA ALA A 84 0.94 9.06 -9.11
C ALA A 84 0.52 9.65 -7.75
N ILE A 85 1.42 9.61 -6.78
CA ILE A 85 1.35 10.51 -5.63
C ILE A 85 2.13 11.76 -6.03
N VAL A 86 1.42 12.87 -6.17
CA VAL A 86 2.03 14.13 -6.60
C VAL A 86 2.96 14.65 -5.51
N PHE A 87 4.20 14.89 -5.87
CA PHE A 87 5.24 15.42 -4.98
C PHE A 87 5.65 16.83 -5.44
N ASP A 88 5.75 17.74 -4.49
CA ASP A 88 6.22 19.12 -4.71
C ASP A 88 6.86 19.65 -3.42
N GLN A 89 8.08 20.17 -3.50
CA GLN A 89 8.82 20.70 -2.35
C GLN A 89 8.14 21.89 -1.67
N GLY A 90 7.23 22.57 -2.34
CA GLY A 90 6.41 23.63 -1.73
C GLY A 90 5.31 23.08 -0.80
N VAL A 91 5.00 21.79 -0.89
CA VAL A 91 4.08 21.05 0.03
C VAL A 91 4.89 20.29 1.07
N THR A 92 5.82 19.46 0.59
CA THR A 92 6.66 18.59 1.41
C THR A 92 7.98 19.29 1.71
N PRO A 93 8.23 19.76 2.94
CA PRO A 93 9.49 20.39 3.29
C PRO A 93 10.63 19.35 3.26
N GLU A 94 11.88 19.82 3.24
CA GLU A 94 13.05 18.99 3.49
C GLU A 94 12.87 18.21 4.79
N TRP A 95 13.48 17.03 4.87
CA TRP A 95 13.23 16.08 5.97
C TRP A 95 13.45 16.68 7.36
N ASP A 96 14.49 17.52 7.53
CA ASP A 96 14.86 18.20 8.79
C ASP A 96 14.03 19.47 9.09
N LYS A 97 13.11 19.87 8.20
CA LYS A 97 12.27 21.06 8.37
C LYS A 97 10.88 20.70 8.89
N PRO A 98 10.36 21.46 9.87
CA PRO A 98 9.02 21.22 10.38
C PRO A 98 7.95 21.48 9.32
N PHE A 99 6.92 20.63 9.31
CA PHE A 99 5.77 20.81 8.45
C PHE A 99 4.91 21.99 8.93
N LYS A 100 4.44 22.82 7.98
CA LYS A 100 3.57 23.97 8.24
C LYS A 100 2.37 23.97 7.29
N ALA A 101 1.20 23.78 7.84
CA ALA A 101 -0.03 23.63 7.07
C ALA A 101 -0.38 24.86 6.22
N ASP A 102 -0.15 26.06 6.70
CA ASP A 102 -0.45 27.30 5.96
C ASP A 102 0.36 27.40 4.66
N VAL A 103 1.63 27.01 4.71
CA VAL A 103 2.52 26.97 3.54
C VAL A 103 2.11 25.82 2.60
N ALA A 104 1.96 24.62 3.15
CA ALA A 104 1.61 23.43 2.39
C ALA A 104 0.25 23.56 1.70
N ASN A 105 -0.79 24.04 2.42
CA ASN A 105 -2.15 24.17 1.88
C ASN A 105 -2.26 25.20 0.77
N LYS A 106 -1.48 26.29 0.84
CA LYS A 106 -1.41 27.24 -0.27
C LYS A 106 -0.92 26.56 -1.54
N ARG A 107 0.18 25.80 -1.43
CA ARG A 107 0.75 25.10 -2.59
C ARG A 107 -0.14 23.93 -3.06
N LEU A 108 -0.72 23.19 -2.13
CA LEU A 108 -1.71 22.14 -2.43
C LEU A 108 -2.90 22.69 -3.21
N GLY A 109 -3.42 23.86 -2.84
CA GLY A 109 -4.52 24.52 -3.57
C GLY A 109 -4.18 24.73 -5.04
N GLU A 110 -2.98 25.27 -5.34
CA GLU A 110 -2.49 25.47 -6.71
C GLU A 110 -2.36 24.14 -7.49
N LEU A 111 -1.85 23.10 -6.83
CA LEU A 111 -1.67 21.77 -7.45
C LEU A 111 -3.03 21.08 -7.69
N ILE A 112 -3.93 21.15 -6.74
CA ILE A 112 -5.27 20.57 -6.84
C ILE A 112 -6.06 21.26 -7.95
N GLU A 113 -6.10 22.59 -7.97
CA GLU A 113 -6.78 23.36 -9.03
C GLU A 113 -6.30 22.94 -10.43
N LYS A 114 -5.00 22.70 -10.57
CA LYS A 114 -4.40 22.42 -11.89
C LYS A 114 -4.43 20.96 -12.30
N TYR A 115 -4.28 20.02 -11.35
CA TYR A 115 -3.98 18.62 -11.68
C TYR A 115 -4.95 17.59 -11.08
N ASN A 116 -5.92 17.99 -10.23
CA ASN A 116 -6.77 17.01 -9.54
C ASN A 116 -7.52 16.07 -10.48
N ASP A 117 -7.96 16.58 -11.64
CA ASP A 117 -8.71 15.80 -12.62
C ASP A 117 -7.82 14.95 -13.54
N HIS A 118 -6.50 15.03 -13.38
CA HIS A 118 -5.59 14.24 -14.19
C HIS A 118 -5.70 12.75 -13.82
N PRO A 119 -5.91 11.81 -14.79
CA PRO A 119 -6.22 10.40 -14.51
C PRO A 119 -5.14 9.63 -13.75
N ALA A 120 -3.89 10.06 -13.82
CA ALA A 120 -2.79 9.46 -13.06
C ALA A 120 -2.78 9.89 -11.59
N VAL A 121 -3.34 11.05 -11.23
CA VAL A 121 -3.29 11.56 -9.86
C VAL A 121 -4.10 10.67 -8.92
N TYR A 122 -3.41 10.04 -7.97
CA TYR A 122 -3.98 9.18 -6.95
C TYR A 122 -3.93 9.82 -5.56
N GLY A 123 -2.97 10.72 -5.33
CA GLY A 123 -2.82 11.43 -4.08
C GLY A 123 -1.79 12.55 -4.13
N TYR A 124 -1.56 13.13 -2.97
CA TYR A 124 -0.60 14.21 -2.74
C TYR A 124 0.31 13.85 -1.58
N HIS A 125 1.62 13.92 -1.79
CA HIS A 125 2.61 13.65 -0.76
C HIS A 125 2.67 14.82 0.23
N LEU A 126 2.50 14.54 1.51
CA LEU A 126 2.54 15.56 2.56
C LEU A 126 3.86 15.52 3.33
N LYS A 127 4.21 14.37 3.89
CA LYS A 127 5.42 14.24 4.72
C LYS A 127 5.88 12.79 4.76
N ASP A 128 7.18 12.63 4.80
CA ASP A 128 7.85 11.39 5.15
C ASP A 128 8.31 11.47 6.61
N GLU A 129 8.10 10.39 7.36
CA GLU A 129 8.54 10.17 8.73
C GLU A 129 8.32 11.38 9.69
N PRO A 130 7.07 11.85 9.87
CA PRO A 130 6.78 13.00 10.71
C PRO A 130 7.03 12.73 12.18
N TYR A 131 7.52 13.75 12.90
CA TYR A 131 7.51 13.76 14.36
C TYR A 131 6.10 13.97 14.90
N ILE A 132 5.80 13.46 16.10
CA ILE A 132 4.48 13.67 16.75
C ILE A 132 4.12 15.15 16.86
N ALA A 133 5.09 16.02 17.10
CA ALA A 133 4.87 17.47 17.18
C ALA A 133 4.30 18.07 15.89
N GLU A 134 4.43 17.38 14.74
CA GLU A 134 3.92 17.85 13.44
C GLU A 134 2.47 17.40 13.17
N TYR A 135 1.92 16.44 13.96
CA TYR A 135 0.63 15.80 13.68
C TYR A 135 -0.54 16.80 13.60
N GLY A 136 -0.56 17.81 14.48
CA GLY A 136 -1.59 18.84 14.44
C GLY A 136 -1.57 19.68 13.16
N GLU A 137 -0.38 19.99 12.63
CA GLU A 137 -0.25 20.70 11.35
C GLU A 137 -0.56 19.79 10.16
N LEU A 138 -0.08 18.56 10.17
CA LEU A 138 -0.38 17.56 9.14
C LEU A 138 -1.88 17.28 9.05
N GLY A 139 -2.56 17.14 10.18
CA GLY A 139 -4.01 16.96 10.23
C GLY A 139 -4.80 18.05 9.52
N LYS A 140 -4.36 19.30 9.59
CA LYS A 140 -4.97 20.40 8.84
C LYS A 140 -4.82 20.22 7.33
N SER A 141 -3.66 19.75 6.87
CA SER A 141 -3.43 19.50 5.44
C SER A 141 -4.11 18.21 4.94
N VAL A 142 -4.21 17.19 5.78
CA VAL A 142 -5.03 15.99 5.48
C VAL A 142 -6.49 16.40 5.26
N GLU A 143 -7.04 17.22 6.15
CA GLU A 143 -8.41 17.70 6.02
C GLU A 143 -8.58 18.58 4.79
N PHE A 144 -7.58 19.45 4.49
CA PHE A 144 -7.58 20.26 3.27
C PHE A 144 -7.67 19.41 2.01
N VAL A 145 -6.86 18.34 1.89
CA VAL A 145 -6.92 17.43 0.73
C VAL A 145 -8.28 16.74 0.67
N LYS A 146 -8.81 16.24 1.79
CA LYS A 146 -10.14 15.60 1.81
C LYS A 146 -11.26 16.51 1.32
N GLN A 147 -11.18 17.80 1.62
CA GLN A 147 -12.20 18.79 1.23
C GLN A 147 -12.06 19.26 -0.22
N HIS A 148 -10.83 19.45 -0.71
CA HIS A 148 -10.58 20.06 -2.02
C HIS A 148 -10.24 19.05 -3.12
N ALA A 149 -9.84 17.85 -2.74
CA ALA A 149 -9.53 16.73 -3.64
C ALA A 149 -10.13 15.42 -3.10
N PRO A 150 -11.47 15.34 -2.92
CA PRO A 150 -12.09 14.14 -2.40
C PRO A 150 -11.77 12.93 -3.30
N GLY A 151 -11.57 11.75 -2.69
CA GLY A 151 -11.12 10.56 -3.39
C GLY A 151 -9.62 10.49 -3.67
N LYS A 152 -8.81 11.48 -3.26
CA LYS A 152 -7.35 11.44 -3.36
C LYS A 152 -6.71 11.14 -1.99
N TRP A 153 -5.57 10.48 -2.03
CA TRP A 153 -4.83 10.09 -0.84
C TRP A 153 -3.93 11.24 -0.33
N PRO A 154 -4.18 11.82 0.85
CA PRO A 154 -3.22 12.67 1.55
C PRO A 154 -2.12 11.77 2.12
N TYR A 155 -1.04 11.56 1.37
CA TYR A 155 -0.06 10.55 1.64
C TYR A 155 0.95 11.01 2.70
N ILE A 156 1.09 10.21 3.75
CA ILE A 156 2.09 10.36 4.81
C ILE A 156 2.69 8.97 5.04
N ASN A 157 4.02 8.86 5.06
CA ASN A 157 4.73 7.68 5.51
C ASN A 157 5.18 7.86 6.96
N LEU A 158 5.05 6.83 7.77
CA LEU A 158 5.36 6.86 9.21
C LEU A 158 6.70 6.20 9.49
N PHE A 159 7.38 6.62 10.55
CA PHE A 159 8.55 5.94 11.08
C PHE A 159 8.28 4.47 11.39
N PRO A 160 9.28 3.59 11.22
CA PRO A 160 9.24 2.26 11.83
C PRO A 160 9.31 2.35 13.36
N ASN A 161 9.03 1.23 14.04
CA ASN A 161 9.03 1.19 15.51
C ASN A 161 10.43 1.34 16.16
N TYR A 162 11.49 1.36 15.37
CA TYR A 162 12.86 1.70 15.81
C TYR A 162 13.24 3.15 15.46
N GLY A 163 12.46 3.88 14.71
CA GLY A 163 12.60 5.31 14.49
C GLY A 163 12.32 6.11 15.75
N PHE A 164 12.70 7.39 15.78
CA PHE A 164 12.61 8.24 16.98
C PHE A 164 11.80 9.51 16.74
N PRO A 165 10.51 9.40 16.78
CA PRO A 165 9.65 10.53 16.46
C PRO A 165 9.67 11.68 17.48
N ASP A 166 10.45 11.62 18.56
CA ASP A 166 10.50 12.68 19.59
C ASP A 166 11.90 13.10 20.05
N THR A 167 12.89 12.19 20.01
CA THR A 167 14.17 12.41 20.68
C THR A 167 15.34 12.64 19.75
N GLY A 168 15.20 12.35 18.47
CA GLY A 168 16.31 12.35 17.52
C GLY A 168 17.30 11.20 17.71
N GLU A 169 16.94 10.18 18.53
CA GLU A 169 17.75 9.01 18.77
C GLU A 169 17.08 7.75 18.23
N TRP A 170 17.82 6.91 17.51
CA TRP A 170 17.30 5.63 17.05
C TRP A 170 17.13 4.66 18.22
N TYR A 171 15.93 4.11 18.38
CA TYR A 171 15.73 3.02 19.31
C TYR A 171 16.53 1.81 18.85
N ALA A 172 17.21 1.14 19.80
CA ALA A 172 17.92 -0.09 19.54
C ALA A 172 16.99 -1.18 18.99
N GLU A 173 17.51 -2.33 18.62
CA GLU A 173 16.79 -3.47 18.02
C GLU A 173 15.50 -3.89 18.74
N SER A 174 15.32 -3.52 20.01
CA SER A 174 14.11 -3.77 20.80
C SER A 174 12.88 -2.92 20.39
N GLY A 175 13.07 -1.89 19.55
CA GLY A 175 12.02 -0.94 19.15
C GLY A 175 11.52 -0.04 20.30
N ALA A 176 10.59 0.86 19.98
CA ALA A 176 9.99 1.82 20.92
C ALA A 176 8.93 1.22 21.88
N GLY A 177 8.67 -0.08 21.77
CA GLY A 177 7.74 -0.77 22.66
C GLY A 177 6.28 -0.27 22.57
N ASP A 178 5.64 -0.18 23.75
CA ASP A 178 4.23 0.22 23.81
C ASP A 178 4.00 1.68 23.43
N TRP A 179 5.00 2.53 23.58
CA TRP A 179 4.96 3.93 23.18
C TRP A 179 4.67 4.09 21.67
N TYR A 180 5.29 3.28 20.82
CA TYR A 180 5.04 3.32 19.38
C TYR A 180 3.55 3.09 19.03
N LYS A 181 2.90 2.16 19.74
CA LYS A 181 1.48 1.85 19.52
C LYS A 181 0.53 2.89 20.08
N SER A 182 0.77 3.29 21.35
CA SER A 182 -0.15 4.16 22.11
C SER A 182 0.01 5.63 21.77
N GLU A 183 1.25 6.09 21.56
CA GLU A 183 1.53 7.48 21.28
C GLU A 183 1.71 7.72 19.77
N TYR A 184 2.65 7.07 19.11
CA TYR A 184 2.97 7.39 17.74
C TYR A 184 1.82 7.03 16.77
N LEU A 185 1.45 5.76 16.71
CA LEU A 185 0.40 5.30 15.77
C LEU A 185 -1.00 5.80 16.15
N GLN A 186 -1.38 5.77 17.44
CA GLN A 186 -2.72 6.18 17.83
C GLN A 186 -2.92 7.68 17.66
N ARG A 187 -1.96 8.51 18.06
CA ARG A 187 -2.05 9.96 17.84
C ARG A 187 -2.03 10.35 16.37
N PHE A 188 -1.29 9.60 15.52
CA PHE A 188 -1.41 9.80 14.07
C PHE A 188 -2.86 9.62 13.60
N VAL A 189 -3.55 8.58 14.04
CA VAL A 189 -4.96 8.36 13.69
C VAL A 189 -5.85 9.48 14.23
N ASP A 190 -5.66 9.87 15.47
CA ASP A 190 -6.53 10.82 16.17
C ASP A 190 -6.31 12.29 15.69
N GLU A 191 -5.06 12.67 15.47
CA GLU A 191 -4.67 14.05 15.16
C GLU A 191 -4.52 14.29 13.65
N CYS A 192 -3.79 13.43 12.93
CA CYS A 192 -3.65 13.55 11.47
C CYS A 192 -4.88 13.07 10.72
N LYS A 193 -5.67 12.13 11.29
CA LYS A 193 -6.83 11.52 10.62
C LYS A 193 -6.47 10.94 9.26
N GLY A 194 -5.27 10.34 9.16
CA GLY A 194 -4.78 9.67 7.96
C GLY A 194 -5.75 8.58 7.49
N LEU A 195 -5.74 8.29 6.19
CA LEU A 195 -6.63 7.29 5.58
C LEU A 195 -5.99 5.91 5.50
N VAL A 196 -4.68 5.83 5.64
CA VAL A 196 -3.87 4.62 5.54
C VAL A 196 -2.72 4.73 6.53
N LEU A 197 -2.38 3.65 7.20
CA LEU A 197 -1.14 3.54 7.98
C LEU A 197 -0.03 3.06 7.03
N SER A 198 0.69 4.00 6.40
CA SER A 198 1.88 3.69 5.60
C SER A 198 3.12 3.83 6.47
N TYR A 199 4.03 2.86 6.42
CA TYR A 199 5.29 2.89 7.15
C TYR A 199 6.34 2.05 6.42
N ASP A 200 7.60 2.27 6.72
CA ASP A 200 8.71 1.46 6.24
C ASP A 200 9.35 0.65 7.36
N ASN A 201 10.04 -0.42 6.99
CA ASN A 201 10.87 -1.20 7.90
C ASN A 201 11.96 -1.95 7.12
N TYR A 202 13.22 -1.73 7.49
CA TYR A 202 14.40 -2.29 6.83
C TYR A 202 15.14 -3.24 7.77
N SER A 203 14.83 -4.53 7.63
CA SER A 203 15.26 -5.58 8.58
C SER A 203 16.29 -6.57 8.01
N LEU A 204 16.89 -6.29 6.85
CA LEU A 204 17.91 -7.16 6.22
C LEU A 204 19.33 -6.85 6.73
N ILE A 205 19.65 -7.30 7.93
CA ILE A 205 20.87 -6.92 8.65
C ILE A 205 22.05 -7.83 8.31
N GLY A 206 23.20 -7.22 8.02
CA GLY A 206 24.46 -7.94 7.74
C GLY A 206 24.35 -8.88 6.53
N GLU A 207 25.13 -9.98 6.53
CA GLU A 207 25.18 -10.89 5.40
C GLU A 207 23.94 -11.79 5.25
N ASP A 208 23.36 -12.24 6.36
CA ASP A 208 22.26 -13.21 6.36
C ASP A 208 21.23 -13.02 7.49
N GLY A 209 21.37 -11.97 8.31
CA GLY A 209 20.45 -11.66 9.39
C GLY A 209 19.12 -11.09 8.89
N PHE A 210 18.04 -11.44 9.59
CA PHE A 210 16.72 -10.85 9.43
C PHE A 210 16.19 -10.49 10.82
N SER A 211 15.96 -9.22 11.09
CA SER A 211 15.56 -8.75 12.41
C SER A 211 14.14 -9.18 12.76
N ASP A 212 13.94 -9.73 13.96
CA ASP A 212 12.62 -10.03 14.51
C ASP A 212 11.75 -8.77 14.69
N ASN A 213 12.38 -7.58 14.71
CA ASN A 213 11.67 -6.32 14.73
C ASN A 213 10.74 -6.14 13.53
N TYR A 214 11.03 -6.74 12.38
CA TYR A 214 10.12 -6.76 11.24
C TYR A 214 8.72 -7.28 11.62
N TRP A 215 8.68 -8.40 12.35
CA TRP A 215 7.42 -9.02 12.79
C TRP A 215 6.73 -8.17 13.85
N THR A 216 7.51 -7.64 14.81
CA THR A 216 6.98 -6.78 15.87
C THR A 216 6.35 -5.51 15.31
N ASN A 217 7.00 -4.87 14.35
CA ASN A 217 6.45 -3.67 13.71
C ASN A 217 5.18 -3.97 12.89
N LEU A 218 5.19 -5.06 12.10
CA LEU A 218 3.98 -5.52 11.40
C LEU A 218 2.81 -5.77 12.37
N TRP A 219 3.10 -6.37 13.53
CA TRP A 219 2.10 -6.62 14.56
C TRP A 219 1.52 -5.34 15.13
N ASP A 220 2.37 -4.39 15.49
CA ASP A 220 1.96 -3.10 16.04
C ASP A 220 1.08 -2.32 15.06
N VAL A 221 1.49 -2.23 13.80
CA VAL A 221 0.73 -1.54 12.75
C VAL A 221 -0.58 -2.29 12.42
N ARG A 222 -0.56 -3.63 12.36
CA ARG A 222 -1.77 -4.44 12.20
C ARG A 222 -2.79 -4.20 13.31
N LEU A 223 -2.35 -4.16 14.57
CA LEU A 223 -3.26 -3.88 15.68
C LEU A 223 -3.86 -2.46 15.60
N ALA A 224 -3.07 -1.47 15.23
CA ALA A 224 -3.56 -0.11 15.00
C ALA A 224 -4.56 -0.06 13.83
N SER A 225 -4.26 -0.77 12.73
CA SER A 225 -5.12 -0.92 11.55
C SER A 225 -6.48 -1.52 11.93
N LEU A 226 -6.50 -2.66 12.62
CA LEU A 226 -7.73 -3.33 13.04
C LEU A 226 -8.55 -2.48 14.02
N ARG A 227 -7.90 -1.87 15.02
CA ARG A 227 -8.56 -1.03 16.04
C ARG A 227 -9.29 0.16 15.42
N ASN A 228 -8.68 0.76 14.40
CA ASN A 228 -9.17 1.98 13.78
C ASN A 228 -9.88 1.74 12.44
N ASN A 229 -10.03 0.48 12.03
CA ASN A 229 -10.60 0.10 10.71
C ASN A 229 -9.94 0.85 9.54
N LEU A 230 -8.62 0.98 9.57
CA LEU A 230 -7.81 1.59 8.53
C LEU A 230 -6.96 0.53 7.81
N PRO A 231 -6.80 0.59 6.49
CA PRO A 231 -5.82 -0.24 5.80
C PRO A 231 -4.40 0.16 6.19
N PHE A 232 -3.45 -0.78 6.07
CA PHE A 232 -2.05 -0.44 6.18
C PHE A 232 -1.26 -0.84 4.93
N HIS A 233 -0.21 -0.09 4.68
CA HIS A 233 0.72 -0.22 3.58
C HIS A 233 2.13 -0.27 4.16
N THR A 234 2.98 -1.19 3.71
CA THR A 234 4.37 -1.28 4.16
C THR A 234 5.34 -1.07 3.01
N ILE A 235 6.42 -0.33 3.30
CA ILE A 235 7.54 -0.15 2.38
C ILE A 235 8.65 -1.09 2.81
N VAL A 236 9.11 -1.91 1.87
CA VAL A 236 10.15 -2.91 2.07
C VAL A 236 11.42 -2.54 1.32
N LEU A 237 12.53 -3.11 1.76
CA LEU A 237 13.84 -2.83 1.18
C LEU A 237 14.04 -3.58 -0.15
N SER A 238 14.41 -2.84 -1.20
CA SER A 238 14.78 -3.38 -2.52
C SER A 238 16.16 -2.93 -3.00
N VAL A 239 16.97 -2.37 -2.10
CA VAL A 239 18.32 -1.84 -2.35
C VAL A 239 19.21 -2.22 -1.17
N GLY A 240 20.51 -2.31 -1.36
CA GLY A 240 21.47 -2.42 -0.26
C GLY A 240 21.89 -1.04 0.24
N PHE A 241 21.87 -0.80 1.56
CA PHE A 241 22.34 0.45 2.14
C PHE A 241 22.64 0.31 3.65
N HIS A 242 23.51 1.14 4.18
CA HIS A 242 23.73 1.39 5.60
C HIS A 242 23.70 0.11 6.49
N GLY A 243 24.53 -0.89 6.17
CA GLY A 243 24.56 -2.17 6.90
C GLY A 243 23.48 -3.18 6.50
N CYS A 244 22.51 -2.77 5.69
CA CYS A 244 21.57 -3.69 5.05
C CYS A 244 22.18 -4.27 3.78
N ARG A 245 22.01 -5.58 3.58
CA ARG A 245 22.48 -6.26 2.36
C ARG A 245 21.60 -5.96 1.16
N ILE A 246 22.15 -6.15 -0.04
CA ILE A 246 21.34 -6.21 -1.27
C ILE A 246 20.40 -7.40 -1.15
N PRO A 247 19.07 -7.20 -1.31
CA PRO A 247 18.11 -8.27 -1.11
C PRO A 247 18.25 -9.40 -2.14
N THR A 248 18.17 -10.63 -1.68
CA THR A 248 18.00 -11.83 -2.50
C THR A 248 16.52 -12.04 -2.87
N THR A 249 16.23 -13.07 -3.69
CA THR A 249 14.84 -13.49 -3.96
C THR A 249 14.10 -13.89 -2.67
N ALA A 250 14.79 -14.56 -1.74
CA ALA A 250 14.22 -14.94 -0.45
C ALA A 250 13.92 -13.72 0.41
N ASP A 251 14.84 -12.75 0.43
CA ASP A 251 14.68 -11.49 1.19
C ASP A 251 13.52 -10.63 0.69
N LEU A 252 13.39 -10.47 -0.62
CA LEU A 252 12.22 -9.77 -1.20
C LEU A 252 10.93 -10.52 -0.87
N SER A 253 10.95 -11.84 -1.00
CA SER A 253 9.76 -12.67 -0.80
C SER A 253 9.28 -12.63 0.64
N ILE A 254 10.17 -12.79 1.63
CA ILE A 254 9.76 -12.81 3.05
C ILE A 254 9.18 -11.46 3.47
N GLN A 255 9.75 -10.35 3.02
CA GLN A 255 9.24 -9.02 3.30
C GLN A 255 7.82 -8.85 2.73
N VAL A 256 7.60 -9.24 1.47
CA VAL A 256 6.30 -9.07 0.82
C VAL A 256 5.26 -10.07 1.34
N PHE A 257 5.56 -11.37 1.33
CA PHE A 257 4.60 -12.37 1.79
C PHE A 257 4.34 -12.28 3.30
N GLY A 258 5.35 -11.91 4.10
CA GLY A 258 5.18 -11.61 5.51
C GLY A 258 4.17 -10.49 5.72
N ALA A 259 4.32 -9.35 5.06
CA ALA A 259 3.37 -8.25 5.12
C ALA A 259 1.95 -8.66 4.69
N LEU A 260 1.83 -9.46 3.62
CA LEU A 260 0.54 -9.99 3.16
C LEU A 260 -0.10 -10.93 4.19
N ALA A 261 0.67 -11.76 4.89
CA ALA A 261 0.17 -12.61 5.96
C ALA A 261 -0.41 -11.79 7.12
N TYR A 262 0.16 -10.62 7.40
CA TYR A 262 -0.35 -9.68 8.40
C TYR A 262 -1.54 -8.84 7.90
N GLY A 263 -1.89 -8.92 6.63
CA GLY A 263 -3.05 -8.23 6.04
C GLY A 263 -2.73 -6.88 5.40
N ALA A 264 -1.48 -6.65 4.99
CA ALA A 264 -1.11 -5.43 4.25
C ALA A 264 -1.97 -5.25 3.00
N ARG A 265 -2.37 -4.01 2.73
CA ARG A 265 -3.21 -3.60 1.59
C ARG A 265 -2.42 -2.84 0.51
N GLY A 266 -1.12 -2.85 0.60
CA GLY A 266 -0.19 -2.28 -0.36
C GLY A 266 1.24 -2.57 0.03
N ILE A 267 2.13 -2.60 -0.96
CA ILE A 267 3.58 -2.81 -0.80
C ILE A 267 4.30 -1.69 -1.51
N GLY A 268 5.18 -1.00 -0.80
CA GLY A 268 6.16 -0.08 -1.37
C GLY A 268 7.54 -0.71 -1.45
N TYR A 269 8.37 -0.24 -2.35
CA TYR A 269 9.76 -0.70 -2.51
C TYR A 269 10.71 0.49 -2.43
N TRP A 270 11.53 0.55 -1.40
CA TRP A 270 12.61 1.50 -1.27
C TRP A 270 13.94 0.80 -1.52
N LYS A 271 14.69 1.21 -2.52
CA LYS A 271 14.35 2.15 -3.57
C LYS A 271 14.50 1.46 -4.94
N PHE A 272 13.98 2.08 -5.98
CA PHE A 272 13.94 1.46 -7.30
C PHE A 272 15.19 1.73 -8.15
N VAL A 273 15.86 2.85 -7.93
CA VAL A 273 17.07 3.28 -8.65
C VAL A 273 18.25 3.34 -7.69
N SER A 274 19.37 2.72 -8.06
CA SER A 274 20.65 2.83 -7.33
C SER A 274 21.19 4.25 -7.39
N GLU A 275 21.92 4.64 -6.35
CA GLU A 275 22.68 5.90 -6.32
C GLU A 275 24.12 5.64 -5.93
N VAL A 276 25.05 6.29 -6.64
CA VAL A 276 26.47 6.24 -6.30
C VAL A 276 26.74 7.21 -5.17
N LEU A 277 27.46 6.75 -4.14
CA LEU A 277 27.74 7.54 -2.93
C LEU A 277 28.25 8.96 -3.22
N THR A 278 29.11 9.13 -4.24
CA THR A 278 29.67 10.44 -4.61
C THR A 278 28.65 11.39 -5.27
N LEU A 279 27.50 10.85 -5.69
CA LEU A 279 26.41 11.61 -6.32
C LEU A 279 25.16 11.66 -5.40
N CYS A 280 25.21 11.02 -4.25
CA CYS A 280 24.13 11.00 -3.28
C CYS A 280 24.19 12.25 -2.40
N ASP A 281 23.07 12.94 -2.24
CA ASP A 281 22.97 14.13 -1.37
C ASP A 281 22.96 13.74 0.14
N ALA A 282 22.83 12.46 0.43
CA ALA A 282 22.87 11.89 1.78
C ALA A 282 24.01 10.86 1.94
N PRO A 283 25.28 11.30 1.91
CA PRO A 283 26.43 10.39 1.97
C PRO A 283 26.52 9.56 3.26
N GLU A 284 25.88 9.98 4.32
CA GLU A 284 25.73 9.24 5.58
C GLU A 284 24.92 7.96 5.45
N LEU A 285 24.04 7.85 4.44
CA LEU A 285 23.26 6.64 4.14
C LEU A 285 24.10 5.56 3.43
N GLY A 286 25.29 5.92 2.93
CA GLY A 286 26.17 5.02 2.19
C GLY A 286 25.71 4.73 0.78
N ASP A 287 26.31 3.72 0.15
CA ASP A 287 25.94 3.29 -1.19
C ASP A 287 24.53 2.74 -1.24
N LEU A 288 23.69 3.34 -2.07
CA LEU A 288 22.36 2.80 -2.44
C LEU A 288 22.54 1.93 -3.69
N ARG A 289 22.96 0.66 -3.48
CA ARG A 289 23.40 -0.23 -4.55
C ARG A 289 22.51 -1.45 -4.74
N GLY A 290 22.54 -1.99 -5.97
CA GLY A 290 21.83 -3.23 -6.30
C GLY A 290 20.31 -3.07 -6.32
N ALA A 291 19.80 -1.86 -6.51
CA ALA A 291 18.39 -1.60 -6.75
C ALA A 291 17.91 -2.23 -8.08
N PRO A 292 16.60 -2.26 -8.36
CA PRO A 292 16.06 -2.74 -9.63
C PRO A 292 16.59 -2.04 -10.87
N LEU A 293 16.94 -0.76 -10.79
CA LEU A 293 17.74 -0.07 -11.82
C LEU A 293 19.06 0.41 -11.23
N ASP A 294 20.11 0.37 -12.02
CA ASP A 294 21.39 0.98 -11.66
C ASP A 294 21.35 2.52 -11.86
N GLU A 295 22.45 3.20 -11.52
CA GLU A 295 22.58 4.66 -11.64
C GLU A 295 22.49 5.19 -13.07
N PHE A 296 22.63 4.31 -14.06
CA PHE A 296 22.48 4.64 -15.49
C PHE A 296 21.08 4.30 -16.01
N GLY A 297 20.19 3.76 -15.14
CA GLY A 297 18.86 3.35 -15.50
C GLY A 297 18.81 1.98 -16.20
N GLU A 298 19.88 1.18 -16.15
CA GLU A 298 19.90 -0.15 -16.73
C GLU A 298 19.45 -1.21 -15.70
N PRO A 299 18.74 -2.27 -16.12
CA PRO A 299 18.17 -3.28 -15.22
C PRO A 299 19.19 -4.37 -14.84
N PRO A 300 19.80 -4.35 -13.63
CA PRO A 300 20.64 -5.41 -13.13
C PRO A 300 19.85 -6.65 -12.70
N ALA A 301 20.50 -7.63 -12.04
CA ALA A 301 19.87 -8.90 -11.63
C ALA A 301 18.64 -8.74 -10.73
N MET A 302 18.56 -7.65 -9.94
CA MET A 302 17.41 -7.35 -9.07
C MET A 302 16.13 -7.13 -9.86
N TYR A 303 16.20 -6.46 -11.00
CA TYR A 303 15.03 -6.11 -11.81
C TYR A 303 14.16 -7.33 -12.19
N PRO A 304 14.69 -8.41 -12.81
CA PRO A 304 13.87 -9.57 -13.13
C PRO A 304 13.35 -10.30 -11.89
N LEU A 305 14.04 -10.24 -10.74
CA LEU A 305 13.57 -10.84 -9.49
C LEU A 305 12.35 -10.09 -8.96
N LEU A 306 12.44 -8.77 -8.86
CA LEU A 306 11.32 -7.93 -8.42
C LEU A 306 10.14 -8.00 -9.41
N LYS A 307 10.41 -7.94 -10.71
CA LYS A 307 9.40 -8.11 -11.76
C LYS A 307 8.61 -9.41 -11.60
N ASN A 308 9.30 -10.51 -11.40
CA ASN A 308 8.66 -11.81 -11.19
C ASN A 308 7.78 -11.82 -9.94
N LEU A 309 8.26 -11.26 -8.82
CA LEU A 309 7.50 -11.15 -7.59
C LEU A 309 6.23 -10.29 -7.79
N ASN A 310 6.36 -9.12 -8.39
CA ASN A 310 5.24 -8.21 -8.64
C ASN A 310 4.16 -8.84 -9.51
N TYR A 311 4.51 -9.55 -10.58
CA TYR A 311 3.53 -10.26 -11.40
C TYR A 311 2.82 -11.39 -10.65
N ARG A 312 3.52 -12.08 -9.74
CA ARG A 312 2.89 -13.07 -8.87
C ARG A 312 1.88 -12.41 -7.92
N ILE A 313 2.25 -11.30 -7.30
CA ILE A 313 1.35 -10.56 -6.41
C ILE A 313 0.16 -9.97 -7.19
N SER A 314 0.41 -9.39 -8.38
CA SER A 314 -0.66 -8.84 -9.24
C SER A 314 -1.76 -9.86 -9.55
N ASN A 315 -1.39 -11.14 -9.76
CA ASN A 315 -2.36 -12.23 -9.94
C ASN A 315 -3.14 -12.60 -8.65
N MET A 316 -2.65 -12.19 -7.49
CA MET A 316 -3.32 -12.42 -6.19
C MET A 316 -4.21 -11.23 -5.78
N ILE A 317 -3.94 -10.02 -6.26
CA ILE A 317 -4.62 -8.78 -5.86
C ILE A 317 -6.14 -8.90 -5.86
N PRO A 318 -6.82 -9.47 -6.89
CA PRO A 318 -8.27 -9.57 -6.89
C PRO A 318 -8.87 -10.33 -5.70
N VAL A 319 -8.10 -11.28 -5.15
CA VAL A 319 -8.46 -12.00 -3.92
C VAL A 319 -8.04 -11.21 -2.69
N LEU A 320 -6.79 -10.73 -2.64
CA LEU A 320 -6.25 -9.99 -1.49
C LEU A 320 -7.10 -8.80 -1.08
N LEU A 321 -7.65 -8.06 -2.04
CA LEU A 321 -8.53 -6.90 -1.80
C LEU A 321 -9.83 -7.28 -1.07
N LYS A 322 -10.23 -8.55 -1.12
CA LYS A 322 -11.46 -9.07 -0.51
C LYS A 322 -11.23 -9.84 0.79
N LEU A 323 -9.98 -9.93 1.24
CA LEU A 323 -9.65 -10.65 2.47
C LEU A 323 -9.62 -9.69 3.67
N ARG A 324 -10.34 -10.03 4.72
CA ARG A 324 -10.22 -9.41 6.04
C ARG A 324 -9.31 -10.28 6.90
N SER A 325 -8.27 -9.70 7.50
CA SER A 325 -7.37 -10.41 8.39
C SER A 325 -8.06 -10.71 9.73
N ASP A 326 -8.09 -11.99 10.09
CA ASP A 326 -8.69 -12.47 11.36
C ASP A 326 -7.60 -12.72 12.40
N ASP A 327 -6.55 -13.47 12.06
CA ASP A 327 -5.46 -13.79 12.98
C ASP A 327 -4.11 -13.94 12.27
N VAL A 328 -3.01 -13.82 13.02
CA VAL A 328 -1.64 -14.09 12.58
C VAL A 328 -0.87 -14.77 13.69
N TYR A 329 -0.25 -15.91 13.41
CA TYR A 329 0.54 -16.68 14.37
C TYR A 329 1.77 -17.31 13.73
N HIS A 330 2.67 -17.84 14.56
CA HIS A 330 3.92 -18.43 14.12
C HIS A 330 3.99 -19.93 14.47
N ILE A 331 4.65 -20.68 13.59
CA ILE A 331 4.97 -22.09 13.78
C ILE A 331 6.50 -22.22 13.86
N GLY A 332 7.00 -23.00 14.84
CA GLY A 332 8.43 -23.14 15.11
C GLY A 332 8.95 -21.97 15.93
N GLU A 333 9.75 -21.11 15.33
CA GLU A 333 10.29 -19.94 15.99
C GLU A 333 9.25 -18.83 16.12
N ILE A 334 8.95 -18.43 17.37
CA ILE A 334 7.94 -17.41 17.69
C ILE A 334 8.67 -16.13 18.11
N PRO A 335 8.52 -15.03 17.36
CA PRO A 335 9.12 -13.75 17.76
C PRO A 335 8.53 -13.23 19.07
N GLU A 336 9.25 -12.36 19.76
CA GLU A 336 8.79 -11.73 21.00
C GLU A 336 7.46 -11.01 20.78
N LYS A 337 6.55 -11.09 21.76
CA LYS A 337 5.18 -10.50 21.74
C LYS A 337 4.22 -11.10 20.70
N HIS A 338 4.62 -12.17 20.01
CA HIS A 338 3.74 -12.92 19.13
C HIS A 338 3.23 -14.19 19.81
N HIS A 339 2.23 -14.81 19.21
CA HIS A 339 1.75 -16.08 19.69
C HIS A 339 2.02 -17.22 18.70
N GLY A 340 2.13 -18.40 19.22
CA GLY A 340 2.16 -19.64 18.47
C GLY A 340 0.76 -20.15 18.13
N VAL A 341 0.70 -21.38 17.71
CA VAL A 341 -0.55 -22.08 17.38
C VAL A 341 -1.44 -22.20 18.62
N THR A 342 -2.73 -21.93 18.45
CA THR A 342 -3.80 -22.17 19.41
C THR A 342 -4.79 -23.22 18.86
N GLU A 343 -5.66 -23.77 19.71
CA GLU A 343 -6.68 -24.74 19.28
C GLU A 343 -7.67 -24.19 18.24
N GLN A 344 -7.84 -22.87 18.18
CA GLN A 344 -8.76 -22.19 17.26
C GLN A 344 -8.16 -22.02 15.85
N ASN A 345 -6.83 -22.07 15.73
CA ASN A 345 -6.16 -21.84 14.47
C ASN A 345 -6.40 -22.96 13.46
N ILE A 346 -6.51 -22.59 12.19
CA ILE A 346 -6.79 -23.52 11.08
C ILE A 346 -5.63 -24.49 10.87
N ILE A 347 -4.39 -23.97 10.84
CA ILE A 347 -3.19 -24.82 10.71
C ILE A 347 -2.58 -25.04 12.09
N GLN A 348 -2.59 -26.31 12.51
CA GLN A 348 -2.09 -26.74 13.81
C GLN A 348 -0.60 -27.07 13.81
N GLY A 349 0.01 -27.16 12.63
CA GLY A 349 1.42 -27.44 12.45
C GLY A 349 1.75 -27.87 11.03
N ILE A 350 3.02 -28.12 10.78
CA ILE A 350 3.54 -28.70 9.52
C ILE A 350 4.20 -30.04 9.90
N LYS A 351 3.91 -31.09 9.16
CA LYS A 351 4.28 -32.47 9.48
C LYS A 351 5.76 -32.66 9.81
N ASP A 352 6.63 -32.08 8.99
CA ASP A 352 8.09 -32.20 9.15
C ASP A 352 8.69 -31.00 9.92
N GLY A 353 7.84 -30.16 10.54
CA GLY A 353 8.25 -28.95 11.25
C GLY A 353 8.66 -27.84 10.30
N GLY A 354 9.45 -26.89 10.82
CA GLY A 354 9.93 -25.72 10.08
C GLY A 354 9.55 -24.42 10.77
N LYS A 355 9.89 -23.29 10.12
CA LYS A 355 9.63 -21.93 10.63
C LYS A 355 8.66 -21.24 9.69
N PHE A 356 7.44 -20.96 10.17
CA PHE A 356 6.42 -20.33 9.34
C PHE A 356 5.74 -19.18 10.07
N VAL A 357 5.21 -18.23 9.30
CA VAL A 357 4.17 -17.31 9.74
C VAL A 357 2.89 -17.61 8.96
N VAL A 358 1.77 -17.59 9.65
CA VAL A 358 0.47 -17.95 9.13
C VAL A 358 -0.50 -16.80 9.39
N GLY A 359 -1.10 -16.26 8.33
CA GLY A 359 -2.21 -15.31 8.41
C GLY A 359 -3.52 -15.98 8.04
N GLU A 360 -4.54 -15.84 8.87
CA GLU A 360 -5.89 -16.32 8.62
C GLU A 360 -6.82 -15.19 8.19
N PHE A 361 -7.69 -15.49 7.22
CA PHE A 361 -8.56 -14.50 6.62
C PHE A 361 -9.96 -15.04 6.39
N THR A 362 -10.92 -14.10 6.40
CA THR A 362 -12.28 -14.32 5.90
C THR A 362 -12.48 -13.48 4.64
N HIS A 363 -12.95 -14.09 3.56
CA HIS A 363 -13.33 -13.39 2.34
C HIS A 363 -14.63 -12.62 2.58
N THR A 364 -14.61 -11.33 2.30
CA THR A 364 -15.68 -10.39 2.70
C THR A 364 -16.99 -10.56 1.93
N GLU A 365 -16.98 -11.16 0.74
CA GLU A 365 -18.17 -11.34 -0.09
C GLU A 365 -18.86 -12.69 0.13
N ASP A 366 -18.09 -13.79 0.27
CA ASP A 366 -18.65 -15.13 0.33
C ASP A 366 -18.41 -15.86 1.66
N GLY A 367 -17.67 -15.24 2.58
CA GLY A 367 -17.37 -15.80 3.90
C GLY A 367 -16.38 -16.97 3.89
N SER A 368 -15.80 -17.32 2.74
CA SER A 368 -14.82 -18.42 2.63
C SER A 368 -13.57 -18.16 3.47
N ARG A 369 -12.97 -19.24 3.98
CA ARG A 369 -11.76 -19.17 4.81
C ARG A 369 -10.52 -19.26 3.94
N TRP A 370 -9.57 -18.38 4.21
CA TRP A 370 -8.29 -18.31 3.51
C TRP A 370 -7.13 -18.28 4.49
N VAL A 371 -5.99 -18.82 4.08
CA VAL A 371 -4.79 -18.85 4.90
C VAL A 371 -3.58 -18.52 4.03
N MET A 372 -2.80 -17.52 4.44
CA MET A 372 -1.48 -17.23 3.88
C MET A 372 -0.44 -17.91 4.75
N VAL A 373 0.36 -18.82 4.17
CA VAL A 373 1.47 -19.47 4.88
C VAL A 373 2.78 -19.07 4.24
N VAL A 374 3.74 -18.61 5.03
CA VAL A 374 5.04 -18.12 4.57
C VAL A 374 6.15 -18.91 5.24
N ASN A 375 7.07 -19.45 4.44
CA ASN A 375 8.29 -20.06 4.94
C ASN A 375 9.25 -18.96 5.43
N LYS A 376 9.53 -18.93 6.72
CA LYS A 376 10.45 -17.94 7.33
C LYS A 376 11.93 -18.31 7.15
N ASP A 377 12.26 -19.50 6.70
CA ASP A 377 13.63 -19.88 6.40
C ASP A 377 14.08 -19.20 5.10
N LEU A 378 15.18 -18.44 5.16
CA LEU A 378 15.74 -17.71 4.01
C LEU A 378 16.73 -18.55 3.19
N LYS A 379 17.07 -19.75 3.66
CA LYS A 379 18.09 -20.61 3.04
C LYS A 379 17.52 -21.94 2.52
N SER A 380 16.47 -22.46 3.18
CA SER A 380 15.96 -23.80 2.94
C SER A 380 14.51 -23.79 2.48
N SER A 381 14.20 -24.58 1.46
CA SER A 381 12.83 -24.90 1.09
C SER A 381 12.19 -25.84 2.12
N ALA A 382 10.90 -25.69 2.35
CA ALA A 382 10.14 -26.55 3.23
C ALA A 382 9.08 -27.33 2.45
N LEU A 383 8.98 -28.64 2.69
CA LEU A 383 7.85 -29.43 2.21
C LEU A 383 6.61 -29.01 3.01
N PHE A 384 5.60 -28.55 2.30
CA PHE A 384 4.41 -27.97 2.92
C PHE A 384 3.31 -29.04 3.06
N GLN A 385 3.27 -29.72 4.21
CA GLN A 385 2.24 -30.69 4.60
C GLN A 385 1.54 -30.22 5.88
N PRO A 386 0.53 -29.35 5.76
CA PRO A 386 -0.14 -28.77 6.93
C PRO A 386 -1.01 -29.78 7.68
N LEU A 387 -0.99 -29.67 9.00
CA LEU A 387 -1.90 -30.36 9.92
C LEU A 387 -3.03 -29.37 10.24
N TYR A 388 -4.26 -29.77 9.93
CA TYR A 388 -5.44 -28.90 10.11
C TYR A 388 -6.18 -29.20 11.41
N ASN A 389 -6.87 -28.21 11.96
CA ASN A 389 -7.71 -28.35 13.17
C ASN A 389 -8.95 -29.25 12.95
N LYS A 390 -9.35 -29.46 11.71
CA LYS A 390 -10.45 -30.34 11.29
C LYS A 390 -10.24 -30.82 9.87
N GLU A 391 -11.04 -31.74 9.41
CA GLU A 391 -11.10 -32.13 8.00
C GLU A 391 -11.78 -31.02 7.17
N TYR A 392 -11.23 -30.74 6.01
CA TYR A 392 -11.78 -29.86 4.98
C TYR A 392 -12.09 -30.68 3.74
N ALA A 393 -13.24 -30.43 3.11
CA ALA A 393 -13.65 -31.13 1.89
C ALA A 393 -12.70 -30.86 0.72
N SER A 394 -12.13 -29.66 0.68
CA SER A 394 -11.17 -29.25 -0.34
C SER A 394 -10.18 -28.23 0.23
N VAL A 395 -8.90 -28.39 -0.10
CA VAL A 395 -7.88 -27.35 0.12
C VAL A 395 -7.25 -27.02 -1.22
N GLN A 396 -7.40 -25.75 -1.61
CA GLN A 396 -6.91 -25.25 -2.88
C GLN A 396 -5.90 -24.14 -2.64
N PHE A 397 -4.90 -24.02 -3.51
CA PHE A 397 -4.01 -22.85 -3.49
C PHE A 397 -4.31 -21.91 -4.65
N LEU A 398 -4.11 -20.62 -4.43
CA LEU A 398 -4.17 -19.63 -5.48
C LEU A 398 -2.87 -19.67 -6.29
N CYS A 399 -2.95 -20.13 -7.53
CA CYS A 399 -1.80 -20.20 -8.41
C CYS A 399 -1.33 -18.80 -8.82
N MET A 400 -0.20 -18.35 -8.31
CA MET A 400 0.34 -17.01 -8.55
C MET A 400 0.72 -16.72 -10.01
N LYS A 401 0.84 -17.75 -10.85
CA LYS A 401 1.08 -17.59 -12.28
C LYS A 401 -0.20 -17.25 -13.05
N THR A 402 -1.35 -17.74 -12.59
CA THR A 402 -2.61 -17.69 -13.37
C THR A 402 -3.76 -17.00 -12.65
N GLY A 403 -3.64 -16.68 -11.35
CA GLY A 403 -4.73 -16.18 -10.53
C GLY A 403 -5.89 -17.17 -10.32
N LYS A 404 -5.69 -18.46 -10.63
CA LYS A 404 -6.73 -19.50 -10.53
C LYS A 404 -6.45 -20.45 -9.37
N LEU A 405 -7.51 -20.95 -8.75
CA LEU A 405 -7.44 -21.97 -7.72
C LEU A 405 -7.04 -23.32 -8.33
N LYS A 406 -6.19 -24.06 -7.62
CA LYS A 406 -5.76 -25.43 -7.93
C LYS A 406 -5.73 -26.25 -6.66
N LEU A 407 -6.00 -27.54 -6.74
CA LEU A 407 -5.87 -28.45 -5.60
C LEU A 407 -4.44 -28.42 -5.05
N LEU A 408 -4.33 -28.44 -3.72
CA LEU A 408 -3.04 -28.51 -3.04
C LEU A 408 -2.50 -29.95 -3.16
N GLU A 409 -1.36 -30.09 -3.83
CA GLU A 409 -0.71 -31.39 -3.99
C GLU A 409 0.13 -31.75 -2.76
N PRO A 410 0.22 -33.04 -2.39
CA PRO A 410 1.00 -33.50 -1.22
C PRO A 410 2.48 -33.14 -1.26
N TRP A 411 3.00 -32.85 -2.46
CA TRP A 411 4.43 -32.54 -2.72
C TRP A 411 4.68 -31.03 -2.84
N TYR A 412 3.73 -30.20 -2.44
CA TYR A 412 3.93 -28.76 -2.54
C TYR A 412 5.06 -28.32 -1.62
N ALA A 413 6.01 -27.58 -2.17
CA ALA A 413 7.15 -27.06 -1.43
C ALA A 413 7.16 -25.53 -1.48
N LEU A 414 7.47 -24.90 -0.36
CA LEU A 414 7.68 -23.46 -0.24
C LEU A 414 9.18 -23.16 -0.31
N ALA A 415 9.59 -22.41 -1.31
CA ALA A 415 10.96 -21.90 -1.42
C ALA A 415 11.29 -20.96 -0.24
N PRO A 416 12.58 -20.65 0.00
CA PRO A 416 12.99 -19.72 1.04
C PRO A 416 12.28 -18.37 0.95
N GLY A 417 11.70 -17.91 2.06
CA GLY A 417 10.96 -16.65 2.13
C GLY A 417 9.60 -16.62 1.40
N HIS A 418 9.24 -17.66 0.64
CA HIS A 418 8.02 -17.66 -0.17
C HIS A 418 6.77 -18.02 0.62
N GLY A 419 5.64 -17.45 0.17
CA GLY A 419 4.31 -17.74 0.71
C GLY A 419 3.40 -18.49 -0.26
N VAL A 420 2.31 -19.05 0.27
CA VAL A 420 1.19 -19.62 -0.47
C VAL A 420 -0.13 -19.15 0.15
N LEU A 421 -1.09 -18.77 -0.69
CA LEU A 421 -2.44 -18.43 -0.27
C LEU A 421 -3.39 -19.59 -0.56
N LEU A 422 -4.00 -20.14 0.49
CA LEU A 422 -4.90 -21.29 0.46
C LEU A 422 -6.34 -20.85 0.65
N ARG A 423 -7.26 -21.50 -0.06
CA ARG A 423 -8.71 -21.51 0.21
C ARG A 423 -9.10 -22.86 0.80
N LEU A 424 -9.90 -22.83 1.87
CA LEU A 424 -10.38 -24.03 2.57
C LEU A 424 -11.91 -24.10 2.47
N GLU A 425 -12.41 -25.28 2.09
CA GLU A 425 -13.85 -25.59 1.94
C GLU A 425 -14.27 -26.81 2.78
#